data_faad62f97599febeb68f88c5c55d1030
#
_entry.id   faad62f97599febeb68f88c5c55d1030
#
_cell.length_a   1.000
_cell.length_b   1.000
_cell.length_c   1.000
_cell.angle_alpha   90.00
_cell.angle_beta   90.00
_cell.angle_gamma   90.00
#
_symmetry.space_group_name_H-M   'P 1'
#
loop_
_entity.id
_entity.type
_entity.pdbx_description
1 polymer ?
#
loop_
_entity_poly.entity_id
_entity_poly.type
_entity_poly.pdbx_seq_one_letter_code
_entity_poly.pdbx_strand_id
1 'polypeptide(L)'
;MVARGAMIAAIYAALTISFAPISYGPVQVRIAEALTVLPFLWPEAVMGLFAGCLTANFLGGLGIWDIGLGSTATLIAAWLTSKTTKPWLAPLPPVLINGVIVGGYLSVLYNMPWWAACIYVAVGQTAACYLLGLPLLHLMLRNRQK
;
A
#
# COMPACT_ATOMS: atom_id res chain seq x y z
N MET A 1 4.61 -15.65 13.52
CA MET A 1 3.69 -14.51 13.33
C MET A 1 4.43 -13.17 13.43
N VAL A 2 5.05 -12.81 14.56
CA VAL A 2 5.76 -11.52 14.72
C VAL A 2 6.91 -11.35 13.72
N ALA A 3 7.77 -12.36 13.56
CA ALA A 3 8.92 -12.29 12.64
C ALA A 3 8.49 -12.03 11.17
N ARG A 4 7.39 -12.63 10.72
CA ARG A 4 6.87 -12.40 9.37
C ARG A 4 6.34 -10.97 9.21
N GLY A 5 5.59 -10.47 10.21
CA GLY A 5 5.14 -9.07 10.21
C GLY A 5 6.31 -8.09 10.17
N ALA A 6 7.35 -8.31 10.99
CA ALA A 6 8.55 -7.48 11.00
C ALA A 6 9.31 -7.51 9.67
N MET A 7 9.41 -8.68 9.03
CA MET A 7 10.05 -8.82 7.71
C MET A 7 9.25 -8.06 6.63
N ILE A 8 7.91 -8.16 6.64
CA ILE A 8 7.05 -7.41 5.72
C ILE A 8 7.22 -5.91 5.94
N ALA A 9 7.27 -5.44 7.19
CA ALA A 9 7.50 -4.04 7.52
C ALA A 9 8.85 -3.54 6.97
N ALA A 10 9.92 -4.30 7.19
CA ALA A 10 11.25 -3.95 6.71
C ALA A 10 11.32 -3.89 5.18
N ILE A 11 10.75 -4.88 4.49
CA ILE A 11 10.73 -4.91 3.01
C ILE A 11 9.89 -3.75 2.47
N TYR A 12 8.71 -3.48 3.06
CA TYR A 12 7.87 -2.37 2.65
C TYR A 12 8.60 -1.03 2.76
N ALA A 13 9.21 -0.75 3.93
CA ALA A 13 9.94 0.48 4.16
C ALA A 13 11.15 0.60 3.22
N ALA A 14 11.93 -0.47 3.06
CA ALA A 14 13.09 -0.49 2.17
C ALA A 14 12.70 -0.22 0.71
N LEU A 15 11.66 -0.87 0.20
CA LEU A 15 11.17 -0.64 -1.17
C LEU A 15 10.67 0.79 -1.36
N THR A 16 9.88 1.31 -0.41
CA THR A 16 9.34 2.67 -0.51
C THR A 16 10.46 3.70 -0.54
N ILE A 17 11.48 3.57 0.31
CA ILE A 17 12.61 4.50 0.40
C ILE A 17 13.55 4.33 -0.80
N SER A 18 13.83 3.12 -1.26
CA SER A 18 14.68 2.86 -2.43
C SER A 18 14.11 3.48 -3.71
N PHE A 19 12.80 3.54 -3.82
CA PHE A 19 12.08 4.15 -4.94
C PHE A 19 11.44 5.50 -4.57
N ALA A 20 12.05 6.25 -3.64
CA ALA A 20 11.53 7.52 -3.12
C ALA A 20 11.05 8.50 -4.20
N PRO A 21 11.78 8.73 -5.33
CA PRO A 21 11.35 9.69 -6.35
C PRO A 21 9.97 9.40 -6.95
N ILE A 22 9.58 8.14 -7.05
CA ILE A 22 8.25 7.74 -7.57
C ILE A 22 7.24 7.44 -6.46
N SER A 23 7.74 7.11 -5.26
CA SER A 23 6.91 6.76 -4.11
C SER A 23 6.24 7.97 -3.46
N TYR A 24 6.84 9.15 -3.55
CA TYR A 24 6.41 10.38 -2.88
C TYR A 24 6.04 11.50 -3.85
N GLY A 25 5.88 11.21 -5.13
CA GLY A 25 5.42 12.17 -6.14
C GLY A 25 3.89 12.35 -6.15
N PRO A 26 3.37 13.27 -6.99
CA PRO A 26 1.92 13.51 -7.10
C PRO A 26 1.11 12.28 -7.55
N VAL A 27 1.71 11.40 -8.34
CA VAL A 27 1.07 10.14 -8.81
C VAL A 27 1.24 9.01 -7.80
N GLN A 28 2.22 9.08 -6.92
CA GLN A 28 2.52 8.12 -5.84
C GLN A 28 2.50 6.65 -6.30
N VAL A 29 3.34 6.28 -7.25
CA VAL A 29 3.53 4.86 -7.60
C VAL A 29 4.44 4.22 -6.56
N ARG A 30 3.87 3.62 -5.52
CA ARG A 30 4.61 2.90 -4.48
C ARG A 30 4.71 1.42 -4.83
N ILE A 31 5.87 0.96 -5.27
CA ILE A 31 6.11 -0.48 -5.57
C ILE A 31 5.83 -1.35 -4.32
N ALA A 32 6.12 -0.84 -3.12
CA ALA A 32 5.85 -1.51 -1.87
C ALA A 32 4.36 -1.87 -1.66
N GLU A 33 3.43 -1.14 -2.30
CA GLU A 33 2.00 -1.44 -2.25
C GLU A 33 1.65 -2.79 -2.89
N ALA A 34 2.54 -3.38 -3.69
CA ALA A 34 2.40 -4.76 -4.13
C ALA A 34 2.30 -5.77 -2.96
N LEU A 35 2.85 -5.42 -1.79
CA LEU A 35 2.78 -6.25 -0.59
C LEU A 35 1.43 -6.17 0.12
N THR A 36 0.57 -5.19 -0.23
CA THR A 36 -0.75 -5.01 0.42
C THR A 36 -1.75 -6.14 0.10
N VAL A 37 -1.41 -7.04 -0.81
CA VAL A 37 -2.17 -8.28 -1.05
C VAL A 37 -1.86 -9.38 -0.02
N LEU A 38 -0.75 -9.28 0.72
CA LEU A 38 -0.30 -10.32 1.66
C LEU A 38 -1.26 -10.60 2.83
N PRO A 39 -2.04 -9.62 3.34
CA PRO A 39 -3.07 -9.88 4.34
C PRO A 39 -4.11 -10.92 3.94
N PHE A 40 -4.30 -11.15 2.64
CA PHE A 40 -5.12 -12.25 2.12
C PHE A 40 -4.61 -13.62 2.58
N LEU A 41 -3.29 -13.79 2.68
CA LEU A 41 -2.62 -15.03 3.10
C LEU A 41 -2.29 -15.06 4.60
N TRP A 42 -1.93 -13.93 5.16
CA TRP A 42 -1.38 -13.79 6.51
C TRP A 42 -1.95 -12.57 7.22
N PRO A 43 -2.88 -12.75 8.18
CA PRO A 43 -3.46 -11.64 8.93
C PRO A 43 -2.42 -10.76 9.64
N GLU A 44 -1.29 -11.33 10.07
CA GLU A 44 -0.18 -10.59 10.68
C GLU A 44 0.49 -9.58 9.71
N ALA A 45 0.29 -9.73 8.41
CA ALA A 45 0.77 -8.77 7.42
C ALA A 45 0.09 -7.39 7.56
N VAL A 46 -1.11 -7.32 8.14
CA VAL A 46 -1.82 -6.05 8.39
C VAL A 46 -0.96 -5.13 9.23
N MET A 47 -0.46 -5.61 10.37
CA MET A 47 0.38 -4.80 11.26
C MET A 47 1.78 -4.57 10.68
N GLY A 48 2.30 -5.55 9.93
CA GLY A 48 3.58 -5.40 9.22
C GLY A 48 3.54 -4.27 8.19
N LEU A 49 2.50 -4.22 7.37
CA LEU A 49 2.30 -3.17 6.36
C LEU A 49 2.10 -1.80 7.01
N PHE A 50 1.29 -1.73 8.07
CA PHE A 50 1.10 -0.48 8.81
C PHE A 50 2.42 0.05 9.38
N ALA A 51 3.18 -0.79 10.08
CA ALA A 51 4.47 -0.39 10.65
C ALA A 51 5.50 -0.01 9.58
N GLY A 52 5.55 -0.76 8.46
CA GLY A 52 6.42 -0.46 7.33
C GLY A 52 6.05 0.86 6.65
N CYS A 53 4.76 1.10 6.42
CA CYS A 53 4.26 2.33 5.85
C CYS A 53 4.51 3.53 6.76
N LEU A 54 4.25 3.39 8.07
CA LEU A 54 4.51 4.42 9.06
C LEU A 54 6.00 4.83 9.08
N THR A 55 6.89 3.84 9.08
CA THR A 55 8.34 4.06 9.02
C THR A 55 8.75 4.76 7.72
N ALA A 56 8.26 4.27 6.59
CA ALA A 56 8.54 4.87 5.28
C ALA A 56 8.05 6.31 5.18
N ASN A 57 6.83 6.59 5.64
CA ASN A 57 6.25 7.93 5.60
C ASN A 57 6.94 8.89 6.56
N PHE A 58 7.40 8.41 7.72
CA PHE A 58 8.20 9.20 8.66
C PHE A 58 9.54 9.64 8.03
N LEU A 59 10.19 8.73 7.28
CA LEU A 59 11.46 9.01 6.61
C LEU A 59 11.29 9.72 5.25
N GLY A 60 10.11 9.64 4.63
CA GLY A 60 9.83 10.16 3.29
C GLY A 60 9.67 11.67 3.19
N GLY A 61 9.39 12.35 4.29
CA GLY A 61 9.40 13.82 4.38
C GLY A 61 8.18 14.54 3.79
N LEU A 62 7.09 13.86 3.41
CA LEU A 62 5.83 14.51 2.99
C LEU A 62 5.01 15.11 4.14
N GLY A 63 5.49 14.95 5.37
CA GLY A 63 4.92 15.57 6.56
C GLY A 63 3.84 14.74 7.27
N ILE A 64 3.17 15.40 8.24
CA ILE A 64 2.25 14.75 9.19
C ILE A 64 1.04 14.07 8.52
N TRP A 65 0.60 14.59 7.39
CA TRP A 65 -0.53 14.04 6.64
C TRP A 65 -0.22 12.64 6.08
N ASP A 66 0.98 12.47 5.50
CA ASP A 66 1.41 11.18 4.96
C ASP A 66 1.66 10.17 6.10
N ILE A 67 2.30 10.63 7.19
CA ILE A 67 2.54 9.81 8.38
C ILE A 67 1.23 9.35 9.00
N GLY A 68 0.28 10.26 9.23
CA GLY A 68 -1.00 9.97 9.89
C GLY A 68 -2.00 9.30 8.94
N LEU A 69 -2.48 10.06 7.94
CA LEU A 69 -3.55 9.60 7.06
C LEU A 69 -3.08 8.52 6.08
N GLY A 70 -1.86 8.65 5.51
CA GLY A 70 -1.32 7.66 4.59
C GLY A 70 -1.11 6.30 5.26
N SER A 71 -0.52 6.28 6.46
CA SER A 71 -0.32 5.01 7.19
C SER A 71 -1.64 4.41 7.67
N THR A 72 -2.60 5.24 8.11
CA THR A 72 -3.93 4.77 8.49
C THR A 72 -4.70 4.22 7.29
N ALA A 73 -4.58 4.84 6.12
CA ALA A 73 -5.16 4.34 4.88
C ALA A 73 -4.63 2.93 4.54
N THR A 74 -3.31 2.73 4.64
CA THR A 74 -2.68 1.42 4.43
C THR A 74 -3.17 0.40 5.47
N LEU A 75 -3.34 0.78 6.74
CA LEU A 75 -3.90 -0.10 7.77
C LEU A 75 -5.33 -0.56 7.43
N ILE A 76 -6.21 0.38 7.08
CA ILE A 76 -7.60 0.09 6.70
C ILE A 76 -7.64 -0.80 5.45
N ALA A 77 -6.86 -0.45 4.42
CA ALA A 77 -6.78 -1.22 3.19
C ALA A 77 -6.29 -2.66 3.44
N ALA A 78 -5.23 -2.84 4.22
CA ALA A 78 -4.68 -4.14 4.58
C ALA A 78 -5.69 -4.97 5.40
N TRP A 79 -6.39 -4.35 6.33
CA TRP A 79 -7.44 -5.01 7.09
C TRP A 79 -8.60 -5.47 6.20
N LEU A 80 -9.08 -4.64 5.29
CA LEU A 80 -10.11 -5.01 4.32
C LEU A 80 -9.62 -6.13 3.38
N THR A 81 -8.37 -6.06 2.91
CA THR A 81 -7.76 -7.13 2.10
C THR A 81 -7.75 -8.47 2.84
N SER A 82 -7.49 -8.48 4.16
CA SER A 82 -7.55 -9.71 4.96
C SER A 82 -8.95 -10.35 5.04
N LYS A 83 -10.00 -9.61 4.70
CA LYS A 83 -11.41 -10.08 4.65
C LYS A 83 -11.86 -10.51 3.27
N THR A 84 -11.05 -10.27 2.23
CA THR A 84 -11.40 -10.68 0.87
C THR A 84 -11.36 -12.21 0.74
N THR A 85 -12.27 -12.75 -0.06
CA THR A 85 -12.40 -14.22 -0.23
C THR A 85 -11.83 -14.71 -1.55
N LYS A 86 -11.62 -13.81 -2.51
CA LYS A 86 -11.11 -14.15 -3.85
C LYS A 86 -9.80 -13.40 -4.11
N PRO A 87 -8.76 -14.09 -4.65
CA PRO A 87 -7.45 -13.48 -4.87
C PRO A 87 -7.48 -12.20 -5.72
N TRP A 88 -8.33 -12.14 -6.74
CA TRP A 88 -8.43 -10.97 -7.62
C TRP A 88 -9.09 -9.74 -6.94
N LEU A 89 -9.78 -9.94 -5.82
CA LEU A 89 -10.32 -8.85 -4.99
C LEU A 89 -9.29 -8.30 -4.00
N ALA A 90 -8.22 -9.02 -3.71
CA ALA A 90 -7.22 -8.60 -2.72
C ALA A 90 -6.58 -7.24 -3.03
N PRO A 91 -6.30 -6.87 -4.31
CA PRO A 91 -5.77 -5.54 -4.65
C PRO A 91 -6.79 -4.40 -4.58
N LEU A 92 -8.10 -4.69 -4.55
CA LEU A 92 -9.13 -3.65 -4.66
C LEU A 92 -9.19 -2.70 -3.46
N PRO A 93 -9.13 -3.16 -2.18
CA PRO A 93 -9.16 -2.27 -1.03
C PRO A 93 -8.03 -1.23 -1.04
N PRO A 94 -6.74 -1.57 -1.26
CA PRO A 94 -5.70 -0.56 -1.34
C PRO A 94 -5.90 0.46 -2.46
N VAL A 95 -6.39 0.04 -3.63
CA VAL A 95 -6.70 0.98 -4.73
C VAL A 95 -7.76 2.00 -4.33
N LEU A 96 -8.85 1.55 -3.71
CA LEU A 96 -9.96 2.43 -3.33
C LEU A 96 -9.62 3.31 -2.13
N ILE A 97 -9.10 2.72 -1.06
CA ILE A 97 -8.85 3.43 0.20
C ILE A 97 -7.73 4.46 0.02
N ASN A 98 -6.59 4.06 -0.57
CA ASN A 98 -5.50 5.00 -0.84
C ASN A 98 -5.90 6.03 -1.90
N GLY A 99 -6.63 5.62 -2.95
CA GLY A 99 -7.15 6.54 -3.95
C GLY A 99 -7.92 7.70 -3.33
N VAL A 100 -8.81 7.42 -2.38
CA VAL A 100 -9.63 8.45 -1.72
C VAL A 100 -8.85 9.18 -0.63
N ILE A 101 -8.24 8.48 0.33
CA ILE A 101 -7.61 9.11 1.51
C ILE A 101 -6.30 9.80 1.10
N VAL A 102 -5.42 9.09 0.41
CA VAL A 102 -4.12 9.65 -0.01
C VAL A 102 -4.34 10.71 -1.09
N GLY A 103 -5.16 10.43 -2.10
CA GLY A 103 -5.54 11.43 -3.10
C GLY A 103 -6.17 12.67 -2.47
N GLY A 104 -6.99 12.49 -1.43
CA GLY A 104 -7.62 13.58 -0.70
C GLY A 104 -6.62 14.55 -0.10
N TYR A 105 -5.66 14.11 0.72
CA TYR A 105 -4.69 15.03 1.31
C TYR A 105 -3.64 15.51 0.30
N LEU A 106 -3.29 14.72 -0.71
CA LEU A 106 -2.37 15.17 -1.77
C LEU A 106 -2.96 16.29 -2.61
N SER A 107 -4.28 16.31 -2.81
CA SER A 107 -4.94 17.42 -3.51
C SER A 107 -4.68 18.77 -2.82
N VAL A 108 -4.66 18.77 -1.48
CA VAL A 108 -4.33 19.95 -0.68
C VAL A 108 -2.84 20.27 -0.75
N LEU A 109 -1.96 19.27 -0.58
CA LEU A 109 -0.51 19.46 -0.57
C LEU A 109 0.03 19.97 -1.91
N TYR A 110 -0.50 19.46 -3.03
CA TYR A 110 -0.06 19.83 -4.38
C TYR A 110 -0.95 20.87 -5.06
N ASN A 111 -1.94 21.41 -4.34
CA ASN A 111 -2.88 22.42 -4.83
C ASN A 111 -3.54 22.03 -6.18
N MET A 112 -4.00 20.78 -6.26
CA MET A 112 -4.61 20.19 -7.47
C MET A 112 -6.07 19.78 -7.22
N PRO A 113 -6.90 19.66 -8.27
CA PRO A 113 -8.30 19.23 -8.11
C PRO A 113 -8.39 17.87 -7.40
N TRP A 114 -9.26 17.77 -6.41
CA TRP A 114 -9.43 16.57 -5.60
C TRP A 114 -9.65 15.29 -6.43
N TRP A 115 -10.54 15.34 -7.40
CA TRP A 115 -10.83 14.21 -8.29
C TRP A 115 -9.61 13.76 -9.09
N ALA A 116 -8.77 14.72 -9.54
CA ALA A 116 -7.56 14.40 -10.29
C ALA A 116 -6.52 13.71 -9.41
N ALA A 117 -6.32 14.19 -8.17
CA ALA A 117 -5.43 13.57 -7.21
C ALA A 117 -5.87 12.13 -6.88
N CYS A 118 -7.18 11.91 -6.64
CA CYS A 118 -7.72 10.58 -6.40
C CYS A 118 -7.48 9.62 -7.57
N ILE A 119 -7.68 10.08 -8.81
CA ILE A 119 -7.44 9.27 -10.02
C ILE A 119 -5.95 8.94 -10.15
N TYR A 120 -5.05 9.92 -9.96
CA TYR A 120 -3.61 9.68 -10.07
C TYR A 120 -3.12 8.66 -9.04
N VAL A 121 -3.55 8.78 -7.79
CA VAL A 121 -3.21 7.80 -6.76
C VAL A 121 -3.82 6.44 -7.08
N ALA A 122 -5.10 6.37 -7.47
CA ALA A 122 -5.75 5.11 -7.83
C ALA A 122 -5.07 4.40 -9.00
N VAL A 123 -4.61 5.13 -10.02
CA VAL A 123 -3.84 4.57 -11.14
C VAL A 123 -2.50 4.01 -10.66
N GLY A 124 -1.76 4.76 -9.85
CA GLY A 124 -0.50 4.30 -9.24
C GLY A 124 -0.69 3.04 -8.38
N GLN A 125 -1.73 3.03 -7.55
CA GLN A 125 -2.12 1.88 -6.72
C GLN A 125 -2.53 0.67 -7.58
N THR A 126 -3.30 0.90 -8.65
CA THR A 126 -3.68 -0.18 -9.57
C THR A 126 -2.46 -0.81 -10.20
N ALA A 127 -1.51 -0.01 -10.68
CA ALA A 127 -0.26 -0.52 -11.23
C ALA A 127 0.51 -1.37 -10.20
N ALA A 128 0.72 -0.88 -8.99
CA ALA A 128 1.45 -1.59 -7.96
C ALA A 128 0.71 -2.88 -7.49
N CYS A 129 -0.58 -2.76 -7.17
CA CYS A 129 -1.32 -3.86 -6.54
C CYS A 129 -1.78 -4.93 -7.53
N TYR A 130 -2.22 -4.54 -8.75
CA TYR A 130 -2.69 -5.51 -9.74
C TYR A 130 -1.56 -6.04 -10.62
N LEU A 131 -0.63 -5.21 -11.11
CA LEU A 131 0.42 -5.68 -12.00
C LEU A 131 1.56 -6.39 -11.26
N LEU A 132 1.86 -6.00 -10.03
CA LEU A 132 2.91 -6.61 -9.21
C LEU A 132 2.36 -7.47 -8.08
N GLY A 133 1.38 -6.96 -7.33
CA GLY A 133 0.83 -7.64 -6.15
C GLY A 133 0.04 -8.89 -6.50
N LEU A 134 -0.85 -8.84 -7.50
CA LEU A 134 -1.68 -10.00 -7.85
C LEU A 134 -0.85 -11.19 -8.40
N PRO A 135 0.13 -11.02 -9.29
CA PRO A 135 1.05 -12.10 -9.65
C PRO A 135 1.83 -12.66 -8.46
N LEU A 136 2.32 -11.79 -7.56
CA LEU A 136 2.98 -12.20 -6.32
C LEU A 136 2.06 -13.09 -5.46
N LEU A 137 0.81 -12.68 -5.29
CA LEU A 137 -0.19 -13.46 -4.55
C LEU A 137 -0.42 -14.84 -5.18
N HIS A 138 -0.59 -14.91 -6.50
CA HIS A 138 -0.79 -16.18 -7.21
C HIS A 138 0.43 -17.11 -7.08
N LEU A 139 1.64 -16.56 -7.17
CA LEU A 139 2.86 -17.33 -6.97
C LEU A 139 2.92 -17.96 -5.58
N MET A 140 2.57 -17.18 -4.56
CA MET A 140 2.56 -17.64 -3.17
C MET A 140 1.46 -18.67 -2.91
N LEU A 141 0.27 -18.50 -3.49
CA LEU A 141 -0.81 -19.49 -3.41
C LEU A 141 -0.40 -20.83 -4.05
N ARG A 142 0.25 -20.79 -5.21
CA ARG A 142 0.76 -21.99 -5.89
C ARG A 142 1.79 -22.75 -5.06
N ASN A 143 2.68 -22.03 -4.38
CA ASN A 143 3.70 -22.64 -3.52
C ASN A 143 3.12 -23.21 -2.20
N ARG A 144 1.95 -22.79 -1.79
CA ARG A 144 1.26 -23.30 -0.60
C ARG A 144 0.51 -24.61 -0.86
N GLN A 145 0.25 -24.93 -2.14
CA GLN A 145 -0.47 -26.14 -2.56
C GLN A 145 0.48 -27.31 -2.86
N LYS A 146 1.78 -27.06 -2.86
CA LYS A 146 2.84 -28.09 -2.97
C LYS A 146 3.38 -28.44 -1.57
#